data_23612f0daddf7323d555f5351d7f8322
#
_entry.id   23612f0daddf7323d555f5351d7f8322
#
_cell.length_a   1.000
_cell.length_b   1.000
_cell.length_c   1.000
_cell.angle_alpha   90.00
_cell.angle_beta   90.00
_cell.angle_gamma   90.00
#
_symmetry.space_group_name_H-M   'P 1'
#
loop_
_entity.id
_entity.type
_entity.pdbx_description
1 polymer ?
#
loop_
_entity_poly.entity_id
_entity_poly.type
_entity_poly.pdbx_seq_one_letter_code
_entity_poly.pdbx_strand_id
1 'polypeptide(L)'
;MLLSAIRKKGFTLVEMLVTLTIVSILALAILPLAKTAVKREREITLKRNLRMMREAIDAYKKLADEKAFEFDEDTEGYPPDLETLVEGIEAKMEANEDNEEVTKVIKFMRRIPKDPMTNSYDWGLRSYQDDPDSDIWGGENIYDVFTKSPGTALDGTKYKEW
;
A
#
# COMPACT_ATOMS: atom_id res chain seq x y z
N MET A 1 3.02 64.78 -32.13
CA MET A 1 2.98 63.57 -31.22
C MET A 1 1.78 62.72 -31.67
N LEU A 2 2.04 61.74 -32.55
CA LEU A 2 1.00 60.90 -33.16
C LEU A 2 0.82 59.65 -32.27
N LEU A 3 -0.27 59.57 -31.54
CA LEU A 3 -0.72 58.38 -30.83
C LEU A 3 -1.24 57.38 -31.86
N SER A 4 -0.47 56.34 -32.19
CA SER A 4 -0.90 55.20 -32.98
C SER A 4 -1.99 54.46 -32.22
N ALA A 5 -3.23 54.52 -32.66
CA ALA A 5 -4.34 53.79 -32.13
C ALA A 5 -4.15 52.30 -32.47
N ILE A 6 -3.82 51.49 -31.46
CA ILE A 6 -3.75 50.01 -31.59
C ILE A 6 -5.18 49.52 -31.89
N ARG A 7 -5.41 49.16 -33.13
CA ARG A 7 -6.68 48.54 -33.58
C ARG A 7 -6.84 47.18 -32.90
N LYS A 8 -7.67 47.09 -31.87
CA LYS A 8 -8.06 45.82 -31.26
C LYS A 8 -8.85 45.01 -32.28
N LYS A 9 -8.24 43.94 -32.80
CA LYS A 9 -8.96 42.97 -33.66
C LYS A 9 -9.81 42.08 -32.73
N GLY A 10 -11.11 42.03 -32.99
CA GLY A 10 -12.02 41.08 -32.32
C GLY A 10 -11.90 39.68 -32.93
N PHE A 11 -12.22 38.65 -32.14
CA PHE A 11 -12.27 37.27 -32.63
C PHE A 11 -13.46 37.05 -33.54
N THR A 12 -13.28 36.25 -34.58
CA THR A 12 -14.36 35.85 -35.49
C THR A 12 -15.10 34.66 -34.90
N LEU A 13 -16.39 34.51 -35.26
CA LEU A 13 -17.21 33.36 -34.86
C LEU A 13 -16.58 32.02 -35.31
N VAL A 14 -16.02 32.00 -36.52
CA VAL A 14 -15.32 30.80 -37.06
C VAL A 14 -14.07 30.46 -36.25
N GLU A 15 -13.29 31.44 -35.83
CA GLU A 15 -12.10 31.24 -35.02
C GLU A 15 -12.46 30.66 -33.64
N MET A 16 -13.55 31.13 -33.00
CA MET A 16 -14.07 30.55 -31.77
C MET A 16 -14.58 29.12 -31.99
N LEU A 17 -15.26 28.80 -33.06
CA LEU A 17 -15.69 27.43 -33.36
C LEU A 17 -14.50 26.49 -33.55
N VAL A 18 -13.48 26.90 -34.30
CA VAL A 18 -12.28 26.11 -34.55
C VAL A 18 -11.51 25.88 -33.25
N THR A 19 -11.30 26.92 -32.42
CA THR A 19 -10.59 26.78 -31.13
C THR A 19 -11.34 25.89 -30.19
N LEU A 20 -12.66 26.02 -30.04
CA LEU A 20 -13.48 25.13 -29.22
C LEU A 20 -13.42 23.67 -29.67
N THR A 21 -13.43 23.43 -30.98
CA THR A 21 -13.31 22.09 -31.57
C THR A 21 -11.96 21.45 -31.22
N ILE A 22 -10.86 22.18 -31.39
CA ILE A 22 -9.52 21.71 -31.05
C ILE A 22 -9.40 21.42 -29.55
N VAL A 23 -9.85 22.34 -28.67
CA VAL A 23 -9.84 22.16 -27.23
C VAL A 23 -10.66 20.94 -26.81
N SER A 24 -11.82 20.72 -27.42
CA SER A 24 -12.68 19.57 -27.14
C SER A 24 -12.00 18.24 -27.50
N ILE A 25 -11.33 18.15 -28.64
CA ILE A 25 -10.57 16.95 -29.02
C ILE A 25 -9.42 16.67 -28.05
N LEU A 26 -8.67 17.70 -27.69
CA LEU A 26 -7.58 17.56 -26.71
C LEU A 26 -8.10 17.14 -25.32
N ALA A 27 -9.21 17.71 -24.86
CA ALA A 27 -9.83 17.37 -23.59
C ALA A 27 -10.27 15.89 -23.55
N LEU A 28 -10.83 15.35 -24.64
CA LEU A 28 -11.22 13.93 -24.71
C LEU A 28 -10.02 12.97 -24.59
N ALA A 29 -8.85 13.35 -25.08
CA ALA A 29 -7.64 12.54 -24.99
C ALA A 29 -7.03 12.52 -23.58
N ILE A 30 -7.22 13.57 -22.78
CA ILE A 30 -6.63 13.69 -21.44
C ILE A 30 -7.30 12.78 -20.42
N LEU A 31 -8.62 12.57 -20.50
CA LEU A 31 -9.39 11.80 -19.54
C LEU A 31 -8.93 10.34 -19.36
N PRO A 32 -8.72 9.53 -20.41
CA PRO A 32 -8.22 8.15 -20.26
C PRO A 32 -6.80 8.11 -19.71
N LEU A 33 -5.95 9.05 -20.09
CA LEU A 33 -4.58 9.14 -19.61
C LEU A 33 -4.51 9.42 -18.10
N ALA A 34 -5.33 10.36 -17.62
CA ALA A 34 -5.42 10.68 -16.20
C ALA A 34 -5.89 9.48 -15.35
N LYS A 35 -6.88 8.72 -15.82
CA LYS A 35 -7.34 7.49 -15.13
C LYS A 35 -6.23 6.46 -15.01
N THR A 36 -5.46 6.24 -16.05
CA THR A 36 -4.33 5.31 -16.06
C THR A 36 -3.22 5.76 -15.11
N ALA A 37 -2.91 7.05 -15.07
CA ALA A 37 -1.92 7.61 -14.17
C ALA A 37 -2.31 7.40 -12.68
N VAL A 38 -3.56 7.71 -12.33
CA VAL A 38 -4.09 7.50 -10.97
C VAL A 38 -4.09 6.02 -10.60
N LYS A 39 -4.47 5.13 -11.53
CA LYS A 39 -4.44 3.68 -11.29
C LYS A 39 -3.02 3.21 -11.01
N ARG A 40 -2.05 3.63 -11.80
CA ARG A 40 -0.62 3.30 -11.62
C ARG A 40 -0.09 3.76 -10.26
N GLU A 41 -0.44 4.97 -9.82
CA GLU A 41 -0.03 5.48 -8.51
C GLU A 41 -0.59 4.63 -7.37
N ARG A 42 -1.87 4.22 -7.45
CA ARG A 42 -2.48 3.30 -6.48
C ARG A 42 -1.78 1.94 -6.46
N GLU A 43 -1.42 1.39 -7.63
CA GLU A 43 -0.70 0.12 -7.74
C GLU A 43 0.69 0.18 -7.09
N ILE A 44 1.43 1.28 -7.30
CA ILE A 44 2.73 1.49 -6.66
C ILE A 44 2.57 1.57 -5.14
N THR A 45 1.55 2.30 -4.68
CA THR A 45 1.24 2.45 -3.25
C THR A 45 0.85 1.10 -2.64
N LEU A 46 0.02 0.29 -3.33
CA LEU A 46 -0.36 -1.05 -2.88
C LEU A 46 0.88 -1.94 -2.71
N LYS A 47 1.73 -2.06 -3.72
CA LYS A 47 2.96 -2.87 -3.66
C LYS A 47 3.88 -2.43 -2.51
N ARG A 48 3.99 -1.12 -2.29
CA ARG A 48 4.76 -0.58 -1.17
C ARG A 48 4.17 -0.97 0.19
N ASN A 49 2.85 -0.87 0.34
CA ASN A 49 2.16 -1.21 1.58
C ASN A 49 2.27 -2.71 1.89
N LEU A 50 2.04 -3.58 0.90
CA LEU A 50 2.21 -5.02 1.05
C LEU A 50 3.63 -5.38 1.46
N ARG A 51 4.64 -4.83 0.78
CA ARG A 51 6.03 -5.06 1.14
C ARG A 51 6.34 -4.63 2.57
N MET A 52 5.89 -3.45 2.98
CA MET A 52 6.13 -2.94 4.33
C MET A 52 5.49 -3.84 5.40
N MET A 53 4.27 -4.36 5.17
CA MET A 53 3.62 -5.28 6.10
C MET A 53 4.33 -6.63 6.15
N ARG A 54 4.72 -7.20 5.01
CA ARG A 54 5.48 -8.44 4.94
C ARG A 54 6.84 -8.32 5.64
N GLU A 55 7.56 -7.22 5.43
CA GLU A 55 8.83 -6.94 6.12
C GLU A 55 8.63 -6.84 7.64
N ALA A 56 7.50 -6.31 8.11
CA ALA A 56 7.18 -6.27 9.54
C ALA A 56 6.83 -7.65 10.10
N ILE A 57 6.09 -8.48 9.36
CA ILE A 57 5.80 -9.87 9.72
C ILE A 57 7.10 -10.68 9.81
N ASP A 58 7.99 -10.56 8.80
CA ASP A 58 9.28 -11.24 8.77
C ASP A 58 10.17 -10.82 9.92
N ALA A 59 10.16 -9.53 10.28
CA ALA A 59 10.93 -9.01 11.42
C ALA A 59 10.42 -9.56 12.76
N TYR A 60 9.09 -9.70 12.91
CA TYR A 60 8.48 -10.34 14.08
C TYR A 60 8.89 -11.81 14.18
N LYS A 61 8.73 -12.57 13.06
CA LYS A 61 9.11 -13.99 12.97
C LYS A 61 10.58 -14.20 13.31
N LYS A 62 11.46 -13.34 12.83
CA LYS A 62 12.89 -13.41 13.13
C LYS A 62 13.17 -13.32 14.63
N LEU A 63 12.52 -12.40 15.36
CA LEU A 63 12.70 -12.30 16.81
C LEU A 63 12.12 -13.51 17.55
N ALA A 64 11.03 -14.10 17.05
CA ALA A 64 10.49 -15.34 17.58
C ALA A 64 11.47 -16.51 17.41
N ASP A 65 12.10 -16.64 16.24
CA ASP A 65 13.12 -17.67 15.95
C ASP A 65 14.38 -17.49 16.81
N GLU A 66 14.76 -16.25 17.12
CA GLU A 66 15.84 -15.89 18.03
C GLU A 66 15.46 -16.10 19.52
N LYS A 67 14.20 -16.49 19.80
CA LYS A 67 13.64 -16.65 21.15
C LYS A 67 13.76 -15.40 22.02
N ALA A 68 13.67 -14.23 21.39
CA ALA A 68 13.76 -12.94 22.07
C ALA A 68 12.53 -12.63 22.94
N PHE A 69 11.42 -13.35 22.76
CA PHE A 69 10.19 -13.25 23.55
C PHE A 69 9.43 -14.59 23.55
N GLU A 70 8.48 -14.72 24.46
CA GLU A 70 7.59 -15.87 24.53
C GLU A 70 6.39 -15.64 23.60
N PHE A 71 6.05 -16.64 22.78
CA PHE A 71 4.91 -16.65 21.88
C PHE A 71 4.14 -17.96 22.00
N ASP A 72 2.89 -17.97 21.57
CA ASP A 72 2.07 -19.16 21.54
C ASP A 72 2.58 -20.12 20.45
N GLU A 73 2.82 -21.38 20.80
CA GLU A 73 3.30 -22.40 19.87
C GLU A 73 2.38 -22.57 18.66
N ASP A 74 1.05 -22.39 18.84
CA ASP A 74 0.05 -22.49 17.78
C ASP A 74 0.24 -21.40 16.70
N THR A 75 0.89 -20.27 17.02
CA THR A 75 1.18 -19.20 16.05
C THR A 75 2.42 -19.49 15.20
N GLU A 76 3.17 -20.53 15.49
CA GLU A 76 4.46 -20.84 14.85
C GLU A 76 5.45 -19.65 14.79
N GLY A 77 5.31 -18.72 15.75
CA GLY A 77 6.15 -17.52 15.84
C GLY A 77 5.81 -16.43 14.85
N TYR A 78 4.66 -16.50 14.15
CA TYR A 78 4.09 -15.39 13.41
C TYR A 78 3.15 -14.54 14.26
N PRO A 79 2.91 -13.26 13.91
CA PRO A 79 2.02 -12.41 14.69
C PRO A 79 0.58 -12.94 14.67
N PRO A 80 -0.15 -12.89 15.82
CA PRO A 80 -1.55 -13.33 15.88
C PRO A 80 -2.50 -12.36 15.17
N ASP A 81 -2.16 -11.07 15.13
CA ASP A 81 -2.91 -10.01 14.47
C ASP A 81 -1.99 -8.88 13.98
N LEU A 82 -2.53 -7.96 13.15
CA LEU A 82 -1.77 -6.82 12.63
C LEU A 82 -1.53 -5.74 13.70
N GLU A 83 -2.37 -5.68 14.70
CA GLU A 83 -2.29 -4.75 15.82
C GLU A 83 -1.03 -5.00 16.64
N THR A 84 -0.67 -6.26 16.87
CA THR A 84 0.58 -6.67 17.55
C THR A 84 1.83 -6.07 16.88
N LEU A 85 1.84 -5.94 15.55
CA LEU A 85 2.96 -5.31 14.84
C LEU A 85 3.06 -3.80 15.11
N VAL A 86 1.95 -3.14 15.46
CA VAL A 86 1.90 -1.70 15.76
C VAL A 86 2.12 -1.44 17.24
N GLU A 87 1.51 -2.22 18.13
CA GLU A 87 1.65 -2.11 19.57
C GLU A 87 3.05 -2.50 20.03
N GLY A 88 3.62 -3.53 19.36
CA GLY A 88 4.94 -4.07 19.63
C GLY A 88 4.90 -5.18 20.69
N ILE A 89 6.05 -5.80 20.87
CA ILE A 89 6.27 -6.88 21.84
C ILE A 89 7.40 -6.51 22.79
N GLU A 90 7.35 -7.05 24.00
CA GLU A 90 8.47 -6.99 24.94
C GLU A 90 9.47 -8.09 24.58
N ALA A 91 10.63 -7.69 24.08
CA ALA A 91 11.69 -8.62 23.68
C ALA A 91 12.94 -8.41 24.54
N LYS A 92 13.60 -9.51 24.86
CA LYS A 92 14.90 -9.54 25.53
C LYS A 92 15.99 -9.31 24.50
N MET A 93 16.86 -8.38 24.76
CA MET A 93 18.01 -8.07 23.92
C MET A 93 19.29 -8.07 24.76
N GLU A 94 20.36 -8.55 24.19
CA GLU A 94 21.70 -8.39 24.79
C GLU A 94 22.09 -6.91 24.70
N ALA A 95 22.30 -6.26 25.83
CA ALA A 95 22.51 -4.80 25.85
C ALA A 95 23.97 -4.39 25.86
N ASN A 96 24.92 -5.24 26.37
CA ASN A 96 26.33 -4.87 26.60
C ASN A 96 27.27 -6.08 26.46
N GLU A 97 28.59 -5.79 26.44
CA GLU A 97 29.68 -6.80 26.46
C GLU A 97 29.65 -7.72 27.72
N ASP A 98 28.90 -7.34 28.75
CA ASP A 98 28.72 -8.09 30.01
C ASP A 98 27.51 -9.07 30.01
N ASN A 99 26.81 -9.24 28.84
CA ASN A 99 25.64 -10.12 28.66
C ASN A 99 24.46 -9.80 29.59
N GLU A 100 24.24 -8.54 29.95
CA GLU A 100 23.02 -8.13 30.65
C GLU A 100 21.82 -8.15 29.69
N GLU A 101 20.78 -8.95 30.00
CA GLU A 101 19.51 -8.96 29.27
C GLU A 101 18.72 -7.69 29.61
N VAL A 102 18.34 -6.93 28.59
CA VAL A 102 17.45 -5.76 28.73
C VAL A 102 16.16 -6.01 27.98
N THR A 103 15.03 -5.92 28.70
CA THR A 103 13.71 -5.99 28.06
C THR A 103 13.36 -4.65 27.42
N LYS A 104 13.00 -4.68 26.15
CA LYS A 104 12.61 -3.50 25.39
C LYS A 104 11.37 -3.78 24.54
N VAL A 105 10.45 -2.80 24.48
CA VAL A 105 9.31 -2.86 23.55
C VAL A 105 9.80 -2.57 22.14
N ILE A 106 9.62 -3.55 21.24
CA ILE A 106 9.97 -3.46 19.82
C ILE A 106 8.68 -3.34 19.02
N LYS A 107 8.57 -2.27 18.23
CA LYS A 107 7.46 -2.03 17.30
C LYS A 107 7.93 -2.26 15.87
N PHE A 108 7.15 -2.98 15.09
CA PHE A 108 7.49 -3.36 13.70
C PHE A 108 6.91 -2.38 12.68
N MET A 109 5.76 -1.80 13.01
CA MET A 109 5.11 -0.77 12.19
C MET A 109 4.64 0.40 13.05
N ARG A 110 4.53 1.58 12.44
CA ARG A 110 3.95 2.76 13.12
C ARG A 110 2.43 2.73 13.12
N ARG A 111 1.83 2.19 12.07
CA ARG A 111 0.38 2.05 11.87
C ARG A 111 0.12 1.08 10.72
N ILE A 112 -1.03 0.42 10.75
CA ILE A 112 -1.52 -0.36 9.62
C ILE A 112 -1.82 0.59 8.45
N PRO A 113 -1.28 0.35 7.25
CA PRO A 113 -1.53 1.21 6.10
C PRO A 113 -2.95 1.00 5.56
N LYS A 114 -3.49 2.03 4.92
CA LYS A 114 -4.76 1.92 4.21
C LYS A 114 -4.56 1.30 2.84
N ASP A 115 -5.41 0.34 2.46
CA ASP A 115 -5.40 -0.23 1.12
C ASP A 115 -5.88 0.82 0.10
N PRO A 116 -5.06 1.20 -0.89
CA PRO A 116 -5.43 2.21 -1.88
C PRO A 116 -6.47 1.73 -2.89
N MET A 117 -6.72 0.40 -3.00
CA MET A 117 -7.69 -0.18 -3.94
C MET A 117 -9.08 -0.23 -3.35
N THR A 118 -9.22 -0.69 -2.11
CA THR A 118 -10.50 -0.79 -1.40
C THR A 118 -10.83 0.45 -0.59
N ASN A 119 -9.83 1.31 -0.34
CA ASN A 119 -9.91 2.47 0.54
C ASN A 119 -10.31 2.10 1.98
N SER A 120 -9.90 0.92 2.45
CA SER A 120 -10.18 0.33 3.77
C SER A 120 -8.89 -0.05 4.49
N TYR A 121 -8.96 -0.31 5.79
CA TYR A 121 -7.92 -0.97 6.59
C TYR A 121 -8.13 -2.47 6.68
N ASP A 122 -9.19 -2.99 6.05
CA ASP A 122 -9.55 -4.40 6.05
C ASP A 122 -8.74 -5.15 4.97
N TRP A 123 -7.59 -5.68 5.38
CA TRP A 123 -6.71 -6.49 4.57
C TRP A 123 -7.17 -7.96 4.55
N GLY A 124 -6.90 -8.66 3.47
CA GLY A 124 -6.94 -10.11 3.46
C GLY A 124 -5.73 -10.66 4.19
N LEU A 125 -5.94 -11.70 5.00
CA LEU A 125 -4.92 -12.34 5.80
C LEU A 125 -4.81 -13.80 5.39
N ARG A 126 -3.63 -14.39 5.55
CA ARG A 126 -3.37 -15.84 5.42
C ARG A 126 -2.51 -16.29 6.57
N SER A 127 -2.87 -17.44 7.13
CA SER A 127 -2.04 -18.15 8.08
C SER A 127 -0.97 -18.97 7.36
N TYR A 128 0.06 -19.37 8.05
CA TYR A 128 1.12 -20.23 7.50
C TYR A 128 0.57 -21.59 7.01
N GLN A 129 -0.49 -22.07 7.65
CA GLN A 129 -1.16 -23.35 7.36
C GLN A 129 -2.17 -23.25 6.21
N ASP A 130 -2.55 -22.04 5.79
CA ASP A 130 -3.52 -21.82 4.71
C ASP A 130 -2.93 -22.16 3.35
N ASP A 131 -3.78 -22.56 2.41
CA ASP A 131 -3.38 -22.69 1.02
C ASP A 131 -2.95 -21.32 0.45
N PRO A 132 -1.90 -21.25 -0.38
CA PRO A 132 -1.39 -20.00 -0.95
C PRO A 132 -2.44 -19.15 -1.67
N ASP A 133 -3.47 -19.78 -2.23
CA ASP A 133 -4.57 -19.14 -2.97
C ASP A 133 -5.83 -18.96 -2.11
N SER A 134 -5.79 -19.28 -0.81
CA SER A 134 -6.93 -19.13 0.09
C SER A 134 -7.38 -17.68 0.19
N ASP A 135 -8.68 -17.46 0.05
CA ASP A 135 -9.35 -16.19 0.33
C ASP A 135 -9.94 -16.17 1.79
N ILE A 136 -9.79 -17.29 2.53
CA ILE A 136 -10.28 -17.47 3.90
C ILE A 136 -9.08 -17.59 4.84
N TRP A 137 -9.06 -16.78 5.88
CA TRP A 137 -8.02 -16.82 6.90
C TRP A 137 -8.33 -17.92 7.94
N GLY A 138 -7.33 -18.75 8.26
CA GLY A 138 -7.44 -19.81 9.27
C GLY A 138 -7.56 -19.29 10.70
N GLY A 139 -7.07 -18.09 10.97
CA GLY A 139 -7.24 -17.41 12.27
C GLY A 139 -6.14 -17.68 13.29
N GLU A 140 -5.15 -18.54 13.00
CA GLU A 140 -4.10 -18.91 13.94
C GLU A 140 -2.98 -17.86 14.02
N ASN A 141 -2.59 -17.34 12.86
CA ASN A 141 -1.48 -16.39 12.76
C ASN A 141 -1.57 -15.59 11.46
N ILE A 142 -0.69 -14.61 11.28
CA ILE A 142 -0.57 -13.85 10.03
C ILE A 142 0.78 -14.13 9.40
N TYR A 143 0.77 -14.97 8.37
CA TYR A 143 1.92 -15.27 7.53
C TYR A 143 2.03 -14.32 6.33
N ASP A 144 0.90 -14.05 5.66
CA ASP A 144 0.85 -13.16 4.50
C ASP A 144 -0.37 -12.25 4.53
N VAL A 145 -0.28 -11.16 3.80
CA VAL A 145 -1.33 -10.15 3.65
C VAL A 145 -1.56 -9.85 2.18
N PHE A 146 -2.84 -9.65 1.80
CA PHE A 146 -3.24 -9.31 0.44
C PHE A 146 -4.39 -8.30 0.42
N THR A 147 -4.63 -7.67 -0.73
CA THR A 147 -5.80 -6.80 -0.90
C THR A 147 -7.05 -7.59 -1.23
N LYS A 148 -8.17 -7.26 -0.60
CA LYS A 148 -9.50 -7.82 -0.93
C LYS A 148 -10.11 -7.23 -2.21
N SER A 149 -9.36 -6.42 -2.96
CA SER A 149 -9.84 -5.83 -4.20
C SER A 149 -9.99 -6.89 -5.31
N PRO A 150 -11.17 -7.05 -5.93
CA PRO A 150 -11.37 -7.97 -7.05
C PRO A 150 -10.81 -7.43 -8.37
N GLY A 151 -10.17 -6.27 -8.35
CA GLY A 151 -9.70 -5.58 -9.54
C GLY A 151 -8.49 -6.25 -10.20
N THR A 152 -8.23 -5.80 -11.43
CA THR A 152 -7.09 -6.24 -12.25
C THR A 152 -6.13 -5.08 -12.46
N ALA A 153 -4.85 -5.35 -12.37
CA ALA A 153 -3.77 -4.38 -12.54
C ALA A 153 -3.61 -3.95 -14.02
N LEU A 154 -2.76 -2.95 -14.26
CA LEU A 154 -2.44 -2.49 -15.61
C LEU A 154 -1.68 -3.53 -16.44
N ASP A 155 -0.98 -4.45 -15.77
CA ASP A 155 -0.25 -5.57 -16.38
C ASP A 155 -1.12 -6.83 -16.62
N GLY A 156 -2.39 -6.79 -16.19
CA GLY A 156 -3.35 -7.88 -16.36
C GLY A 156 -3.42 -8.87 -15.18
N THR A 157 -2.54 -8.76 -14.18
CA THR A 157 -2.59 -9.60 -12.97
C THR A 157 -3.72 -9.16 -12.04
N LYS A 158 -4.22 -10.06 -11.20
CA LYS A 158 -5.22 -9.69 -10.19
C LYS A 158 -4.52 -9.14 -8.96
N TYR A 159 -5.07 -8.08 -8.36
CA TYR A 159 -4.47 -7.47 -7.17
C TYR A 159 -4.36 -8.43 -5.99
N LYS A 160 -5.29 -9.37 -5.83
CA LYS A 160 -5.28 -10.34 -4.75
C LYS A 160 -4.14 -11.38 -4.84
N GLU A 161 -3.47 -11.45 -5.97
CA GLU A 161 -2.33 -12.33 -6.24
C GLU A 161 -0.96 -11.65 -5.96
N TRP A 162 -0.99 -10.39 -5.53
CA TRP A 162 0.24 -9.60 -5.30
C TRP A 162 0.87 -9.82 -3.92
#